data_85d5bb8c8adc72e4fc19168de9ac44b5
#
_entry.id   85d5bb8c8adc72e4fc19168de9ac44b5
#
_cell.length_a   1.000
_cell.length_b   1.000
_cell.length_c   1.000
_cell.angle_alpha   90.00
_cell.angle_beta   90.00
_cell.angle_gamma   90.00
#
_symmetry.space_group_name_H-M   'P 1'
#
loop_
_entity.id
_entity.type
_entity.pdbx_description
1 polymer ?
#
loop_
_entity_poly.entity_id
_entity_poly.type
_entity_poly.pdbx_seq_one_letter_code
_entity_poly.pdbx_strand_id
1 'polypeptide(L)'
;MARQNINTGSTANDGTGDTLKAAGTKINTNFVELYSFLGGGDSNNLSSQVTFEDSAVVFEGATADAHETRLVASNVTADVKITLPDSDGIVTLNGATQTLSNKTISTPIINRPQILHCINDSSGNPFINFTRSASSVNQITVINAAASGKPQINATGTDGNINLNINAKGTGSVEVSKVAYESVTITSNGTASTAASYIICNKGSALAVALADGTTTGEYKIFTNKGAGAATITPTSFGTNTSFAIALNEGAQCIWDGSNWFLVGNQSVTTVV
;
A
#
# COMPACT_ATOMS: atom_id res chain seq x y z
N MET A 1 45.33 33.90 7.79
CA MET A 1 46.32 34.60 6.93
C MET A 1 46.02 36.07 6.93
N ALA A 2 47.00 36.92 7.06
CA ALA A 2 46.80 38.37 7.09
C ALA A 2 47.31 38.99 5.79
N ARG A 3 46.45 39.62 5.04
CA ARG A 3 46.85 40.33 3.81
C ARG A 3 47.93 41.36 4.14
N GLN A 4 49.05 41.30 3.45
CA GLN A 4 50.08 42.31 3.56
C GLN A 4 49.71 43.53 2.69
N ASN A 5 49.60 44.69 3.32
CA ASN A 5 49.30 45.92 2.61
C ASN A 5 50.57 46.54 2.06
N ILE A 6 50.56 46.94 0.81
CA ILE A 6 51.60 47.74 0.18
C ILE A 6 51.43 49.17 0.63
N ASN A 7 52.46 49.79 1.19
CA ASN A 7 52.45 51.20 1.50
C ASN A 7 52.81 52.00 0.24
N THR A 8 51.87 52.73 -0.29
CA THR A 8 52.05 53.53 -1.52
C THR A 8 52.54 54.96 -1.25
N GLY A 9 52.78 55.27 0.01
CA GLY A 9 53.12 56.66 0.42
C GLY A 9 51.90 57.57 0.60
N SER A 10 52.10 58.81 1.00
CA SER A 10 51.03 59.78 1.15
C SER A 10 50.79 60.65 -0.09
N THR A 11 51.83 60.88 -0.88
CA THR A 11 51.85 61.58 -2.18
C THR A 11 52.88 60.97 -3.12
N ALA A 12 52.74 61.25 -4.43
CA ALA A 12 53.62 60.72 -5.43
C ALA A 12 55.10 61.18 -5.15
N ASN A 13 56.06 60.24 -5.09
CA ASN A 13 57.48 60.44 -4.88
C ASN A 13 57.82 61.06 -3.53
N ASP A 14 57.03 60.93 -2.47
CA ASP A 14 57.28 61.42 -1.14
C ASP A 14 58.37 60.64 -0.34
N GLY A 15 58.78 59.52 -0.88
CA GLY A 15 59.80 58.65 -0.25
C GLY A 15 59.28 57.88 0.97
N THR A 16 58.01 57.96 1.31
CA THR A 16 57.39 57.32 2.51
C THR A 16 56.76 55.95 2.23
N GLY A 17 56.61 55.55 0.95
CA GLY A 17 56.11 54.28 0.52
C GLY A 17 57.11 53.14 0.64
N ASP A 18 56.57 51.90 0.38
CA ASP A 18 57.43 50.73 0.28
C ASP A 18 58.43 50.87 -0.90
N THR A 19 59.65 50.38 -0.73
CA THR A 19 60.52 50.24 -1.88
C THR A 19 59.95 49.23 -2.87
N LEU A 20 60.32 49.35 -4.14
CA LEU A 20 59.86 48.43 -5.19
C LEU A 20 60.04 46.94 -4.79
N LYS A 21 61.23 46.66 -4.17
CA LYS A 21 61.54 45.33 -3.67
C LYS A 21 60.62 44.92 -2.51
N ALA A 22 60.32 45.77 -1.56
CA ALA A 22 59.42 45.50 -0.45
C ALA A 22 58.00 45.28 -0.92
N ALA A 23 57.51 46.14 -1.82
CA ALA A 23 56.23 45.98 -2.44
C ALA A 23 56.08 44.67 -3.22
N GLY A 24 57.07 44.33 -4.05
CA GLY A 24 57.09 43.07 -4.79
C GLY A 24 57.10 41.83 -3.88
N THR A 25 57.90 41.91 -2.76
CA THR A 25 57.85 40.81 -1.77
C THR A 25 56.47 40.64 -1.14
N LYS A 26 55.77 41.70 -0.75
CA LYS A 26 54.42 41.64 -0.20
C LYS A 26 53.44 41.07 -1.20
N ILE A 27 53.50 41.45 -2.48
CA ILE A 27 52.70 40.89 -3.56
C ILE A 27 52.92 39.38 -3.66
N ASN A 28 54.18 38.95 -3.80
CA ASN A 28 54.49 37.53 -3.94
C ASN A 28 54.01 36.73 -2.73
N THR A 29 54.21 37.25 -1.51
CA THR A 29 53.73 36.58 -0.30
C THR A 29 52.19 36.42 -0.31
N ASN A 30 51.47 37.47 -0.67
CA ASN A 30 49.99 37.40 -0.79
C ASN A 30 49.56 36.38 -1.84
N PHE A 31 50.25 36.30 -2.97
CA PHE A 31 49.97 35.29 -3.99
C PHE A 31 50.32 33.88 -3.53
N VAL A 32 51.45 33.68 -2.88
CA VAL A 32 51.84 32.39 -2.30
C VAL A 32 50.79 31.90 -1.30
N GLU A 33 50.28 32.78 -0.43
CA GLU A 33 49.20 32.45 0.51
C GLU A 33 47.91 32.09 -0.24
N LEU A 34 47.54 32.85 -1.28
CA LEU A 34 46.33 32.57 -2.09
C LEU A 34 46.45 31.24 -2.85
N TYR A 35 47.58 30.98 -3.51
CA TYR A 35 47.82 29.72 -4.20
C TYR A 35 47.87 28.53 -3.23
N SER A 36 48.50 28.71 -2.06
CA SER A 36 48.49 27.67 -1.02
C SER A 36 47.08 27.34 -0.51
N PHE A 37 46.24 28.37 -0.36
CA PHE A 37 44.83 28.20 0.01
C PHE A 37 44.02 27.47 -1.07
N LEU A 38 44.28 27.78 -2.34
CA LEU A 38 43.59 27.17 -3.50
C LEU A 38 44.18 25.80 -3.87
N GLY A 39 45.12 25.24 -3.11
CA GLY A 39 45.62 23.88 -3.31
C GLY A 39 47.04 23.77 -3.81
N GLY A 40 47.68 24.88 -4.17
CA GLY A 40 49.09 24.97 -4.57
C GLY A 40 49.49 24.09 -5.76
N GLY A 41 50.16 24.60 -6.77
CA GLY A 41 50.66 23.83 -7.90
C GLY A 41 49.81 23.98 -9.18
N ASP A 42 50.06 23.10 -10.14
CA ASP A 42 49.49 23.20 -11.52
C ASP A 42 48.04 22.69 -11.67
N SER A 43 47.36 22.37 -10.57
CA SER A 43 45.98 21.89 -10.61
C SER A 43 45.01 22.87 -9.93
N ASN A 44 43.84 23.05 -10.51
CA ASN A 44 42.77 23.90 -9.96
C ASN A 44 41.96 23.19 -8.84
N ASN A 45 42.60 22.30 -8.10
CA ASN A 45 41.95 21.53 -7.04
C ASN A 45 42.18 22.18 -5.68
N LEU A 46 41.12 22.31 -4.89
CA LEU A 46 41.22 22.67 -3.48
C LEU A 46 41.70 21.46 -2.70
N SER A 47 42.91 21.54 -2.14
CA SER A 47 43.54 20.44 -1.36
C SER A 47 43.13 20.43 0.11
N SER A 48 42.41 21.43 0.55
CA SER A 48 41.94 21.60 1.93
C SER A 48 40.42 21.81 1.99
N GLN A 49 39.85 21.53 3.15
CA GLN A 49 38.43 21.80 3.41
C GLN A 49 38.12 23.30 3.30
N VAL A 50 37.09 23.66 2.59
CA VAL A 50 36.55 25.02 2.50
C VAL A 50 35.29 25.13 3.30
N THR A 51 35.25 26.07 4.25
CA THR A 51 34.04 26.34 5.05
C THR A 51 33.30 27.52 4.45
N PHE A 52 32.03 27.32 4.18
CA PHE A 52 31.07 28.37 3.78
C PHE A 52 30.20 28.69 4.99
N GLU A 53 30.43 29.84 5.62
CA GLU A 53 29.63 30.31 6.76
C GLU A 53 28.39 31.06 6.25
N ASP A 54 27.20 30.66 6.74
CA ASP A 54 25.90 31.25 6.39
C ASP A 54 25.67 31.47 4.88
N SER A 55 26.35 30.68 4.07
CA SER A 55 26.38 30.84 2.62
C SER A 55 25.90 29.59 1.90
N ALA A 56 25.48 29.76 0.67
CA ALA A 56 25.17 28.67 -0.25
C ALA A 56 26.30 28.52 -1.28
N VAL A 57 26.48 27.30 -1.76
CA VAL A 57 27.15 27.11 -3.06
C VAL A 57 26.10 27.35 -4.14
N VAL A 58 26.34 28.36 -4.95
CA VAL A 58 25.42 28.78 -6.02
C VAL A 58 25.95 28.28 -7.35
N PHE A 59 25.09 27.59 -8.10
CA PHE A 59 25.37 27.16 -9.45
C PHE A 59 24.49 27.96 -10.41
N GLU A 60 25.12 28.78 -11.22
CA GLU A 60 24.49 29.43 -12.36
C GLU A 60 24.20 28.39 -13.43
N GLY A 61 23.03 28.44 -14.06
CA GLY A 61 22.68 27.60 -15.21
C GLY A 61 23.42 28.01 -16.48
N ALA A 62 23.06 27.39 -17.60
CA ALA A 62 23.64 27.73 -18.92
C ALA A 62 23.25 29.13 -19.38
N THR A 63 22.21 29.74 -18.82
CA THR A 63 21.74 31.09 -19.13
C THR A 63 21.92 31.95 -17.90
N ALA A 64 22.63 33.06 -18.04
CA ALA A 64 22.78 34.04 -16.98
C ALA A 64 21.46 34.80 -16.81
N ASP A 65 20.71 34.47 -15.74
CA ASP A 65 19.44 35.10 -15.38
C ASP A 65 19.31 35.23 -13.86
N ALA A 66 18.13 35.42 -13.34
CA ALA A 66 17.87 35.55 -11.90
C ALA A 66 17.50 34.21 -11.23
N HIS A 67 17.76 33.05 -11.84
CA HIS A 67 17.34 31.73 -11.36
C HIS A 67 18.55 30.79 -11.22
N GLU A 68 19.07 30.61 -10.02
CA GLU A 68 20.23 29.78 -9.72
C GLU A 68 19.84 28.55 -8.87
N THR A 69 20.63 27.49 -9.01
CA THR A 69 20.58 26.36 -8.07
C THR A 69 21.46 26.66 -6.85
N ARG A 70 20.89 26.65 -5.67
CA ARG A 70 21.58 26.92 -4.41
C ARG A 70 21.64 25.68 -3.54
N LEU A 71 22.85 25.23 -3.18
CA LEU A 71 23.05 24.20 -2.16
C LEU A 71 23.29 24.89 -0.82
N VAL A 72 22.31 24.78 0.08
CA VAL A 72 22.31 25.47 1.39
C VAL A 72 22.28 24.45 2.51
N ALA A 73 23.14 24.62 3.51
CA ALA A 73 22.99 23.87 4.76
C ALA A 73 21.94 24.54 5.65
N SER A 74 20.97 23.79 6.15
CA SER A 74 20.09 24.28 7.22
C SER A 74 20.85 24.35 8.54
N ASN A 75 20.27 25.10 9.52
CA ASN A 75 20.88 25.23 10.85
C ASN A 75 20.94 23.84 11.53
N VAL A 76 22.11 23.23 11.56
CA VAL A 76 22.33 21.89 12.10
C VAL A 76 22.82 21.96 13.55
N THR A 77 22.36 21.06 14.39
CA THR A 77 22.75 20.95 15.82
C THR A 77 23.88 19.95 16.06
N ALA A 78 24.31 19.23 15.03
CA ALA A 78 25.42 18.27 15.05
C ALA A 78 26.03 18.16 13.65
N ASP A 79 27.20 17.55 13.53
CA ASP A 79 27.87 17.32 12.25
C ASP A 79 27.02 16.35 11.40
N VAL A 80 26.67 16.76 10.20
CA VAL A 80 25.94 15.95 9.21
C VAL A 80 26.80 15.75 7.97
N LYS A 81 27.00 14.49 7.58
CA LYS A 81 27.77 14.12 6.39
C LYS A 81 26.81 13.70 5.27
N ILE A 82 26.85 14.39 4.15
CA ILE A 82 26.23 13.97 2.89
C ILE A 82 27.31 13.39 2.00
N THR A 83 27.22 12.09 1.69
CA THR A 83 28.18 11.42 0.78
C THR A 83 27.53 11.33 -0.60
N LEU A 84 28.17 11.95 -1.59
CA LEU A 84 27.81 11.76 -2.99
C LEU A 84 28.47 10.47 -3.49
N PRO A 85 27.74 9.62 -4.27
CA PRO A 85 28.33 8.41 -4.84
C PRO A 85 29.39 8.76 -5.90
N ASP A 86 30.31 7.84 -6.15
CA ASP A 86 31.33 7.94 -7.20
C ASP A 86 30.84 7.49 -8.58
N SER A 87 29.55 7.52 -8.80
CA SER A 87 28.88 7.15 -10.05
C SER A 87 27.93 8.25 -10.50
N ASP A 88 27.70 8.32 -11.81
CA ASP A 88 26.72 9.24 -12.38
C ASP A 88 25.31 9.00 -11.79
N GLY A 89 24.63 10.07 -11.48
CA GLY A 89 23.28 9.99 -10.92
C GLY A 89 22.62 11.34 -10.70
N ILE A 90 21.34 11.29 -10.36
CA ILE A 90 20.53 12.45 -10.06
C ILE A 90 20.17 12.43 -8.57
N VAL A 91 20.34 13.57 -7.91
CA VAL A 91 19.93 13.75 -6.51
C VAL A 91 18.41 13.79 -6.44
N THR A 92 17.82 12.94 -5.58
CA THR A 92 16.37 12.90 -5.38
C THR A 92 15.93 14.11 -4.55
N LEU A 93 14.99 14.89 -5.07
CA LEU A 93 14.44 16.08 -4.42
C LEU A 93 13.12 15.75 -3.71
N ASN A 94 12.93 16.25 -2.49
CA ASN A 94 11.77 15.93 -1.66
C ASN A 94 10.43 16.48 -2.20
N GLY A 95 10.42 17.57 -2.92
CA GLY A 95 9.21 18.23 -3.42
C GLY A 95 8.95 18.04 -4.92
N ALA A 96 9.77 17.30 -5.63
CA ALA A 96 9.67 17.15 -7.09
C ALA A 96 9.11 15.78 -7.49
N THR A 97 8.33 15.74 -8.56
CA THR A 97 7.93 14.46 -9.20
C THR A 97 9.16 13.87 -9.89
N GLN A 98 9.61 12.71 -9.43
CA GLN A 98 10.81 12.03 -9.97
C GLN A 98 10.54 10.55 -10.19
N THR A 99 11.13 10.00 -11.24
CA THR A 99 11.15 8.55 -11.50
C THR A 99 12.43 7.96 -10.95
N LEU A 100 12.31 6.98 -10.05
CA LEU A 100 13.43 6.20 -9.54
C LEU A 100 13.57 4.93 -10.37
N SER A 101 14.60 4.87 -11.22
CA SER A 101 14.92 3.69 -12.02
C SER A 101 16.06 2.90 -11.40
N ASN A 102 16.00 1.57 -11.43
CA ASN A 102 17.04 0.66 -10.94
C ASN A 102 17.45 0.94 -9.48
N LYS A 103 16.46 1.22 -8.62
CA LYS A 103 16.69 1.49 -7.19
C LYS A 103 16.11 0.37 -6.34
N THR A 104 16.92 -0.15 -5.42
CA THR A 104 16.45 -0.99 -4.33
C THR A 104 16.11 -0.10 -3.15
N ILE A 105 14.85 -0.14 -2.70
CA ILE A 105 14.41 0.60 -1.52
C ILE A 105 14.20 -0.42 -0.41
N SER A 106 15.07 -0.39 0.60
CA SER A 106 14.98 -1.30 1.73
C SER A 106 13.97 -0.78 2.77
N THR A 107 13.08 -1.64 3.23
CA THR A 107 12.06 -1.32 4.26
C THR A 107 11.26 -0.02 4.04
N PRO A 108 10.70 0.19 2.83
CA PRO A 108 9.98 1.44 2.54
C PRO A 108 8.65 1.49 3.31
N ILE A 109 8.34 2.65 3.88
CA ILE A 109 6.99 2.99 4.31
C ILE A 109 6.37 3.83 3.19
N ILE A 110 5.43 3.25 2.45
CA ILE A 110 4.77 3.92 1.33
C ILE A 110 3.30 4.15 1.70
N ASN A 111 2.92 5.41 1.84
CA ASN A 111 1.54 5.77 2.14
C ASN A 111 0.74 5.89 0.84
N ARG A 112 -0.32 5.07 0.69
CA ARG A 112 -1.24 5.06 -0.46
C ARG A 112 -0.53 4.92 -1.82
N PRO A 113 0.24 3.85 -2.06
CA PRO A 113 0.91 3.65 -3.33
C PRO A 113 -0.11 3.46 -4.46
N GLN A 114 0.13 4.08 -5.61
CA GLN A 114 -0.60 3.77 -6.84
C GLN A 114 0.19 2.72 -7.62
N ILE A 115 -0.37 1.52 -7.72
CA ILE A 115 0.24 0.41 -8.49
C ILE A 115 -0.47 0.35 -9.84
N LEU A 116 0.25 0.67 -10.91
CA LEU A 116 -0.33 0.83 -12.24
C LEU A 116 -0.66 -0.50 -12.92
N HIS A 117 0.17 -1.54 -12.72
CA HIS A 117 0.04 -2.82 -13.40
C HIS A 117 0.12 -4.02 -12.47
N CYS A 118 1.28 -4.30 -11.90
CA CYS A 118 1.52 -5.53 -11.15
C CYS A 118 2.58 -5.36 -10.06
N ILE A 119 2.59 -6.33 -9.16
CA ILE A 119 3.73 -6.62 -8.27
C ILE A 119 4.42 -7.85 -8.84
N ASN A 120 5.71 -7.78 -9.08
CA ASN A 120 6.51 -8.86 -9.62
C ASN A 120 7.19 -9.69 -8.52
N ASP A 121 7.52 -10.94 -8.85
CA ASP A 121 8.40 -11.77 -8.04
C ASP A 121 9.88 -11.34 -8.18
N SER A 122 10.78 -12.03 -7.49
CA SER A 122 12.22 -11.75 -7.53
C SER A 122 12.88 -11.99 -8.91
N SER A 123 12.19 -12.69 -9.81
CA SER A 123 12.65 -12.99 -11.19
C SER A 123 12.05 -12.03 -12.22
N GLY A 124 11.22 -11.08 -11.77
CA GLY A 124 10.57 -10.10 -12.63
C GLY A 124 9.26 -10.59 -13.25
N ASN A 125 8.75 -11.78 -12.89
CA ASN A 125 7.46 -12.26 -13.37
C ASN A 125 6.30 -11.64 -12.57
N PRO A 126 5.16 -11.33 -13.21
CA PRO A 126 3.99 -10.82 -12.51
C PRO A 126 3.47 -11.81 -11.45
N PHE A 127 3.45 -11.38 -10.19
CA PHE A 127 2.94 -12.14 -9.06
C PHE A 127 1.48 -11.78 -8.75
N ILE A 128 1.16 -10.48 -8.76
CA ILE A 128 -0.20 -9.96 -8.63
C ILE A 128 -0.44 -8.91 -9.71
N ASN A 129 -1.44 -9.12 -10.55
CA ASN A 129 -1.87 -8.15 -11.55
C ASN A 129 -3.05 -7.32 -11.03
N PHE A 130 -3.00 -6.01 -11.21
CA PHE A 130 -4.07 -5.07 -10.91
C PHE A 130 -4.68 -4.59 -12.21
N THR A 131 -5.90 -5.03 -12.49
CA THR A 131 -6.67 -4.55 -13.65
C THR A 131 -7.70 -3.54 -13.19
N ARG A 132 -7.61 -2.33 -13.72
CA ARG A 132 -8.51 -1.24 -13.38
C ARG A 132 -9.79 -1.29 -14.21
N SER A 133 -10.94 -1.21 -13.53
CA SER A 133 -12.22 -0.89 -14.17
C SER A 133 -12.48 0.61 -14.11
N ALA A 134 -13.05 1.18 -15.17
CA ALA A 134 -13.48 2.58 -15.16
C ALA A 134 -14.62 2.76 -14.14
N SER A 135 -14.59 3.88 -13.40
CA SER A 135 -15.61 4.23 -12.40
C SER A 135 -15.88 3.14 -11.36
N SER A 136 -14.84 2.39 -10.96
CA SER A 136 -14.99 1.34 -9.95
C SER A 136 -15.35 1.93 -8.59
N VAL A 137 -16.37 1.35 -7.96
CA VAL A 137 -16.88 1.74 -6.64
C VAL A 137 -16.74 0.61 -5.61
N ASN A 138 -16.41 -0.60 -6.08
CA ASN A 138 -16.25 -1.81 -5.27
C ASN A 138 -14.81 -2.31 -5.35
N GLN A 139 -14.30 -2.83 -4.25
CA GLN A 139 -12.91 -3.29 -4.13
C GLN A 139 -12.80 -4.52 -3.23
N ILE A 140 -11.64 -5.14 -3.24
CA ILE A 140 -11.23 -6.16 -2.27
C ILE A 140 -10.52 -5.47 -1.11
N THR A 141 -10.95 -5.77 0.11
CA THR A 141 -10.27 -5.37 1.34
C THR A 141 -9.63 -6.59 1.99
N VAL A 142 -8.33 -6.52 2.21
CA VAL A 142 -7.59 -7.55 2.96
C VAL A 142 -7.31 -7.01 4.35
N ILE A 143 -7.71 -7.76 5.38
CA ILE A 143 -7.60 -7.36 6.78
C ILE A 143 -6.74 -8.40 7.51
N ASN A 144 -5.71 -7.95 8.22
CA ASN A 144 -4.96 -8.78 9.15
C ASN A 144 -5.75 -8.96 10.46
N ALA A 145 -5.26 -9.79 11.35
CA ALA A 145 -5.91 -10.02 12.65
C ALA A 145 -4.88 -10.08 13.78
N ALA A 146 -5.31 -9.71 15.00
CA ALA A 146 -4.56 -9.97 16.23
C ALA A 146 -4.54 -11.48 16.53
N ALA A 147 -3.79 -11.88 17.57
CA ALA A 147 -3.74 -13.27 18.03
C ALA A 147 -5.16 -13.80 18.27
N SER A 148 -5.43 -15.01 17.81
CA SER A 148 -6.74 -15.70 17.83
C SER A 148 -7.82 -15.07 16.94
N GLY A 149 -7.54 -13.99 16.22
CA GLY A 149 -8.43 -13.41 15.22
C GLY A 149 -8.36 -14.14 13.89
N LYS A 150 -9.24 -13.74 12.94
CA LYS A 150 -9.32 -14.31 11.59
C LYS A 150 -8.92 -13.24 10.58
N PRO A 151 -7.83 -13.40 9.82
CA PRO A 151 -7.58 -12.57 8.64
C PRO A 151 -8.72 -12.73 7.63
N GLN A 152 -9.03 -11.66 6.88
CA GLN A 152 -10.21 -11.63 6.00
C GLN A 152 -9.85 -11.10 4.61
N ILE A 153 -10.57 -11.59 3.63
CA ILE A 153 -10.63 -11.02 2.26
C ILE A 153 -12.10 -10.69 2.01
N ASN A 154 -12.43 -9.42 1.96
CA ASN A 154 -13.81 -8.94 1.86
C ASN A 154 -14.05 -8.20 0.54
N ALA A 155 -15.19 -8.43 -0.09
CA ALA A 155 -15.74 -7.51 -1.07
C ALA A 155 -16.36 -6.31 -0.33
N THR A 156 -15.93 -5.09 -0.66
CA THR A 156 -16.38 -3.84 -0.03
C THR A 156 -16.60 -2.76 -1.09
N GLY A 157 -17.43 -1.77 -0.78
CA GLY A 157 -17.71 -0.69 -1.72
C GLY A 157 -18.97 0.08 -1.36
N THR A 158 -19.54 0.78 -2.33
CA THR A 158 -20.75 1.59 -2.14
C THR A 158 -22.03 0.87 -2.51
N ASP A 159 -21.96 -0.26 -3.24
CA ASP A 159 -23.13 -1.05 -3.57
C ASP A 159 -23.65 -1.81 -2.34
N GLY A 160 -24.96 -1.99 -2.25
CA GLY A 160 -25.61 -2.64 -1.11
C GLY A 160 -25.29 -4.14 -0.99
N ASN A 161 -25.06 -4.82 -2.11
CA ASN A 161 -24.69 -6.24 -2.18
C ASN A 161 -23.55 -6.42 -3.19
N ILE A 162 -22.46 -7.04 -2.77
CA ILE A 162 -21.26 -7.24 -3.59
C ILE A 162 -20.81 -8.70 -3.47
N ASN A 163 -20.84 -9.43 -4.58
CA ASN A 163 -20.35 -10.81 -4.63
C ASN A 163 -18.81 -10.82 -4.75
N LEU A 164 -18.16 -11.70 -4.01
CA LEU A 164 -16.74 -12.01 -4.18
C LEU A 164 -16.60 -13.23 -5.10
N ASN A 165 -16.09 -13.02 -6.31
CA ASN A 165 -15.83 -14.09 -7.26
C ASN A 165 -14.39 -14.63 -7.13
N ILE A 166 -14.26 -15.94 -6.93
CA ILE A 166 -12.98 -16.65 -6.92
C ILE A 166 -13.05 -17.68 -8.04
N ASN A 167 -12.31 -17.46 -9.13
CA ASN A 167 -12.39 -18.25 -10.33
C ASN A 167 -11.05 -18.92 -10.68
N ALA A 168 -11.06 -20.19 -10.92
CA ALA A 168 -9.97 -20.89 -11.57
C ALA A 168 -9.99 -20.65 -13.09
N LYS A 169 -8.86 -20.86 -13.77
CA LYS A 169 -8.74 -20.70 -15.23
C LYS A 169 -8.97 -22.03 -15.95
N GLY A 170 -9.74 -22.00 -17.04
CA GLY A 170 -9.99 -23.16 -17.91
C GLY A 170 -10.72 -24.28 -17.16
N THR A 171 -10.17 -25.48 -17.16
CA THR A 171 -10.69 -26.65 -16.45
C THR A 171 -10.16 -26.80 -15.03
N GLY A 172 -9.41 -25.82 -14.52
CA GLY A 172 -8.91 -25.81 -13.14
C GLY A 172 -10.03 -25.67 -12.12
N SER A 173 -9.74 -25.93 -10.86
CA SER A 173 -10.69 -25.83 -9.73
C SER A 173 -10.15 -24.90 -8.62
N VAL A 174 -11.05 -24.34 -7.84
CA VAL A 174 -10.72 -23.72 -6.56
C VAL A 174 -10.66 -24.83 -5.51
N GLU A 175 -9.48 -25.11 -4.99
CA GLU A 175 -9.28 -26.12 -3.95
C GLU A 175 -9.30 -25.47 -2.56
N VAL A 176 -10.16 -25.99 -1.67
CA VAL A 176 -10.30 -25.52 -0.30
C VAL A 176 -10.14 -26.70 0.64
N SER A 177 -9.12 -26.69 1.49
CA SER A 177 -8.81 -27.82 2.39
C SER A 177 -9.87 -28.08 3.43
N LYS A 178 -10.56 -27.04 3.93
CA LYS A 178 -11.65 -27.14 4.91
C LYS A 178 -12.57 -25.92 4.80
N VAL A 179 -13.86 -26.17 4.70
CA VAL A 179 -14.89 -25.13 4.67
C VAL A 179 -15.73 -25.18 5.95
N ALA A 180 -15.95 -24.02 6.56
CA ALA A 180 -16.94 -23.84 7.62
C ALA A 180 -17.89 -22.73 7.16
N TYR A 181 -19.18 -23.05 7.11
CA TYR A 181 -20.22 -22.07 6.80
C TYR A 181 -20.56 -21.25 8.05
N GLU A 182 -20.89 -19.99 7.85
CA GLU A 182 -21.50 -19.19 8.90
C GLU A 182 -22.82 -19.83 9.34
N SER A 183 -23.01 -19.95 10.64
CA SER A 183 -24.15 -20.66 11.21
C SER A 183 -24.98 -19.79 12.14
N VAL A 184 -26.27 -20.04 12.17
CA VAL A 184 -27.20 -19.44 13.12
C VAL A 184 -28.10 -20.51 13.75
N THR A 185 -28.39 -20.37 15.04
CA THR A 185 -29.32 -21.26 15.75
C THR A 185 -30.67 -20.56 15.91
N ILE A 186 -31.74 -21.23 15.50
CA ILE A 186 -33.12 -20.77 15.64
C ILE A 186 -33.79 -21.59 16.76
N THR A 187 -34.30 -20.91 17.79
CA THR A 187 -34.96 -21.50 18.97
C THR A 187 -36.43 -21.13 19.09
N SER A 188 -36.92 -20.29 18.21
CA SER A 188 -38.35 -19.85 18.13
C SER A 188 -38.75 -19.74 16.67
N ASN A 189 -40.08 -19.77 16.43
CA ASN A 189 -40.63 -19.57 15.07
C ASN A 189 -40.14 -18.25 14.48
N GLY A 190 -39.76 -18.24 13.21
CA GLY A 190 -39.18 -17.06 12.56
C GLY A 190 -38.68 -17.34 11.17
N THR A 191 -37.81 -16.46 10.67
CA THR A 191 -37.21 -16.56 9.34
C THR A 191 -35.77 -16.99 9.45
N ALA A 192 -35.32 -17.87 8.57
CA ALA A 192 -33.93 -18.24 8.41
C ALA A 192 -33.07 -17.03 8.01
N SER A 193 -31.86 -16.95 8.54
CA SER A 193 -30.91 -15.89 8.16
C SER A 193 -30.62 -15.91 6.66
N THR A 194 -30.68 -14.75 6.03
CA THR A 194 -30.26 -14.59 4.63
C THR A 194 -28.73 -14.64 4.49
N ALA A 195 -27.98 -14.23 5.50
CA ALA A 195 -26.51 -14.20 5.48
C ALA A 195 -25.87 -15.56 5.78
N ALA A 196 -26.40 -16.32 6.76
CA ALA A 196 -25.84 -17.62 7.14
C ALA A 196 -26.29 -18.74 6.20
N SER A 197 -25.36 -19.59 5.80
CA SER A 197 -25.66 -20.78 4.99
C SER A 197 -26.03 -22.00 5.83
N TYR A 198 -25.67 -22.04 7.12
CA TYR A 198 -25.97 -23.16 8.00
C TYR A 198 -26.96 -22.74 9.10
N ILE A 199 -28.14 -23.36 9.08
CA ILE A 199 -29.26 -23.08 9.99
C ILE A 199 -29.42 -24.27 10.95
N ILE A 200 -29.28 -24.03 12.24
CA ILE A 200 -29.46 -25.02 13.29
C ILE A 200 -30.83 -24.79 13.96
N CYS A 201 -31.78 -25.66 13.72
CA CYS A 201 -33.08 -25.63 14.37
C CYS A 201 -32.97 -26.30 15.75
N ASN A 202 -33.31 -25.60 16.84
CA ASN A 202 -33.17 -26.13 18.20
C ASN A 202 -34.34 -25.66 19.10
N LYS A 203 -35.49 -26.29 18.95
CA LYS A 203 -36.67 -26.02 19.77
C LYS A 203 -37.26 -27.33 20.29
N GLY A 204 -37.62 -27.38 21.55
CA GLY A 204 -38.19 -28.57 22.18
C GLY A 204 -39.60 -28.92 21.68
N SER A 205 -40.33 -28.04 21.04
CA SER A 205 -41.63 -28.20 20.40
C SER A 205 -41.57 -27.88 18.90
N ALA A 206 -42.64 -28.11 18.16
CA ALA A 206 -42.68 -27.80 16.73
C ALA A 206 -42.16 -26.40 16.41
N LEU A 207 -41.30 -26.31 15.41
CA LEU A 207 -40.61 -25.09 14.97
C LEU A 207 -41.01 -24.78 13.53
N ALA A 208 -41.57 -23.60 13.30
CA ALA A 208 -41.87 -23.10 11.94
C ALA A 208 -40.77 -22.09 11.53
N VAL A 209 -40.13 -22.34 10.39
CA VAL A 209 -39.08 -21.52 9.83
C VAL A 209 -39.41 -21.10 8.41
N ALA A 210 -39.63 -19.83 8.19
CA ALA A 210 -39.72 -19.26 6.83
C ALA A 210 -38.32 -19.18 6.18
N LEU A 211 -38.23 -19.46 4.89
CA LEU A 211 -37.02 -19.28 4.09
C LEU A 211 -37.32 -18.32 2.95
N ALA A 212 -36.75 -17.14 2.97
CA ALA A 212 -36.84 -16.17 1.88
C ALA A 212 -36.17 -16.70 0.61
N ASP A 213 -36.56 -16.15 -0.54
CA ASP A 213 -35.92 -16.44 -1.82
C ASP A 213 -34.43 -16.11 -1.79
N GLY A 214 -33.63 -16.88 -2.54
CA GLY A 214 -32.24 -16.64 -2.72
C GLY A 214 -31.98 -15.40 -3.59
N THR A 215 -30.81 -14.82 -3.47
CA THR A 215 -30.41 -13.62 -4.23
C THR A 215 -29.48 -13.94 -5.41
N THR A 216 -28.81 -15.07 -5.35
CA THR A 216 -27.84 -15.50 -6.38
C THR A 216 -28.08 -16.97 -6.74
N THR A 217 -28.21 -17.28 -8.03
CA THR A 217 -28.30 -18.67 -8.50
C THR A 217 -27.11 -19.50 -7.98
N GLY A 218 -27.41 -20.67 -7.42
CA GLY A 218 -26.43 -21.51 -6.75
C GLY A 218 -26.29 -21.24 -5.25
N GLU A 219 -27.04 -20.30 -4.68
CA GLU A 219 -27.05 -20.09 -3.23
C GLU A 219 -27.47 -21.36 -2.52
N TYR A 220 -26.76 -21.70 -1.43
CA TYR A 220 -26.88 -22.99 -0.77
C TYR A 220 -27.22 -22.81 0.71
N LYS A 221 -28.21 -23.55 1.21
CA LYS A 221 -28.64 -23.58 2.62
C LYS A 221 -28.62 -25.00 3.17
N ILE A 222 -28.10 -25.16 4.37
CA ILE A 222 -28.07 -26.41 5.12
C ILE A 222 -28.91 -26.22 6.37
N PHE A 223 -29.85 -27.12 6.62
CA PHE A 223 -30.62 -27.16 7.82
C PHE A 223 -30.32 -28.43 8.62
N THR A 224 -30.18 -28.31 9.93
CA THR A 224 -30.13 -29.45 10.86
C THR A 224 -31.10 -29.19 12.01
N ASN A 225 -31.79 -30.23 12.48
CA ASN A 225 -32.66 -30.14 13.65
C ASN A 225 -32.06 -30.87 14.86
N LYS A 226 -31.69 -30.10 15.89
CA LYS A 226 -31.22 -30.58 17.20
C LYS A 226 -32.32 -30.52 18.26
N GLY A 227 -33.46 -29.92 17.95
CA GLY A 227 -34.62 -29.81 18.87
C GLY A 227 -35.50 -31.03 18.82
N ALA A 228 -36.18 -31.35 19.95
CA ALA A 228 -37.10 -32.50 20.06
C ALA A 228 -38.34 -32.32 19.17
N GLY A 229 -38.77 -31.09 18.87
CA GLY A 229 -39.86 -30.83 17.95
C GLY A 229 -39.44 -30.86 16.48
N ALA A 230 -40.27 -31.35 15.60
CA ALA A 230 -39.99 -31.26 14.17
C ALA A 230 -39.89 -29.80 13.71
N ALA A 231 -38.93 -29.51 12.85
CA ALA A 231 -38.77 -28.20 12.22
C ALA A 231 -39.36 -28.23 10.79
N THR A 232 -40.38 -27.42 10.56
CA THR A 232 -40.97 -27.22 9.23
C THR A 232 -40.40 -25.98 8.58
N ILE A 233 -39.72 -26.16 7.48
CA ILE A 233 -39.14 -25.09 6.67
C ILE A 233 -40.06 -24.79 5.52
N THR A 234 -40.47 -23.52 5.38
CA THR A 234 -41.40 -23.04 4.37
C THR A 234 -40.66 -22.02 3.49
N PRO A 235 -40.07 -22.42 2.35
CA PRO A 235 -39.52 -21.49 1.39
C PRO A 235 -40.61 -20.62 0.75
N THR A 236 -40.34 -19.39 0.43
CA THR A 236 -41.24 -18.50 -0.30
C THR A 236 -41.53 -19.06 -1.68
N SER A 237 -40.53 -19.54 -2.39
CA SER A 237 -40.63 -20.22 -3.67
C SER A 237 -39.96 -21.59 -3.57
N PHE A 238 -40.74 -22.68 -3.68
CA PHE A 238 -40.24 -24.07 -3.49
C PHE A 238 -40.75 -25.00 -4.61
N GLY A 239 -40.28 -24.81 -5.81
CA GLY A 239 -40.68 -25.64 -6.96
C GLY A 239 -42.18 -25.87 -7.02
N THR A 240 -42.62 -27.13 -6.98
CA THR A 240 -44.05 -27.52 -6.92
C THR A 240 -44.57 -27.80 -5.52
N ASN A 241 -43.71 -27.74 -4.51
CA ASN A 241 -44.00 -28.03 -3.11
C ASN A 241 -44.16 -26.73 -2.29
N THR A 242 -44.66 -26.82 -1.07
CA THR A 242 -44.85 -25.68 -0.17
C THR A 242 -43.88 -25.67 1.01
N SER A 243 -43.49 -26.83 1.53
CA SER A 243 -42.62 -26.95 2.71
C SER A 243 -41.95 -28.30 2.80
N PHE A 244 -40.96 -28.41 3.68
CA PHE A 244 -40.38 -29.67 4.11
C PHE A 244 -40.14 -29.68 5.61
N ALA A 245 -40.22 -30.86 6.24
CA ALA A 245 -40.06 -31.03 7.67
C ALA A 245 -38.86 -31.94 7.96
N ILE A 246 -38.08 -31.59 8.96
CA ILE A 246 -36.93 -32.36 9.49
C ILE A 246 -37.18 -32.72 10.95
N ALA A 247 -37.07 -34.01 11.28
CA ALA A 247 -37.23 -34.49 12.64
C ALA A 247 -35.95 -34.30 13.46
N LEU A 248 -35.96 -34.64 14.75
CA LEU A 248 -34.77 -34.61 15.60
C LEU A 248 -33.63 -35.41 14.98
N ASN A 249 -32.42 -34.84 14.95
CA ASN A 249 -31.20 -35.38 14.37
C ASN A 249 -31.21 -35.59 12.84
N GLU A 250 -32.17 -35.01 12.16
CA GLU A 250 -32.24 -34.99 10.69
C GLU A 250 -31.71 -33.66 10.13
N GLY A 251 -31.50 -33.62 8.82
CA GLY A 251 -31.07 -32.43 8.08
C GLY A 251 -31.53 -32.41 6.65
N ALA A 252 -31.54 -31.25 6.07
CA ALA A 252 -31.86 -31.03 4.67
C ALA A 252 -30.88 -30.02 4.07
N GLN A 253 -30.67 -30.12 2.76
CA GLN A 253 -29.90 -29.18 1.96
C GLN A 253 -30.75 -28.68 0.82
N CYS A 254 -30.69 -27.39 0.54
CA CYS A 254 -31.38 -26.84 -0.60
C CYS A 254 -30.53 -25.85 -1.38
N ILE A 255 -30.78 -25.75 -2.66
CA ILE A 255 -30.09 -24.85 -3.60
C ILE A 255 -31.12 -23.98 -4.31
N TRP A 256 -30.75 -22.72 -4.52
CA TRP A 256 -31.54 -21.74 -5.26
C TRP A 256 -31.18 -21.77 -6.75
N ASP A 257 -32.13 -21.96 -7.64
CA ASP A 257 -31.91 -22.00 -9.10
C ASP A 257 -32.03 -20.63 -9.79
N GLY A 258 -32.35 -19.60 -9.03
CA GLY A 258 -32.68 -18.27 -9.52
C GLY A 258 -34.16 -17.93 -9.47
N SER A 259 -35.04 -18.93 -9.21
CA SER A 259 -36.48 -18.78 -9.14
C SER A 259 -37.12 -19.56 -8.00
N ASN A 260 -36.57 -20.72 -7.67
CA ASN A 260 -37.08 -21.62 -6.64
C ASN A 260 -35.96 -22.29 -5.85
N TRP A 261 -36.29 -22.67 -4.61
CA TRP A 261 -35.45 -23.58 -3.82
C TRP A 261 -35.75 -25.03 -4.22
N PHE A 262 -34.73 -25.85 -4.27
CA PHE A 262 -34.82 -27.30 -4.51
C PHE A 262 -34.03 -28.05 -3.44
N LEU A 263 -34.57 -29.15 -2.96
CA LEU A 263 -33.83 -30.09 -2.12
C LEU A 263 -32.74 -30.80 -2.94
N VAL A 264 -31.54 -30.94 -2.37
CA VAL A 264 -30.36 -31.53 -3.02
C VAL A 264 -29.96 -32.83 -2.33
N GLY A 265 -29.84 -33.90 -3.10
CA GLY A 265 -29.41 -35.20 -2.62
C GLY A 265 -30.54 -35.99 -1.90
N ASN A 266 -30.17 -37.13 -1.33
CA ASN A 266 -31.09 -37.97 -0.57
C ASN A 266 -31.18 -37.41 0.86
N GLN A 267 -32.23 -36.65 1.11
CA GLN A 267 -32.43 -35.92 2.37
C GLN A 267 -33.18 -36.77 3.37
N SER A 268 -32.76 -36.72 4.63
CA SER A 268 -33.56 -37.24 5.76
C SER A 268 -34.64 -36.19 6.11
N VAL A 269 -35.64 -36.08 5.25
CA VAL A 269 -36.81 -35.23 5.52
C VAL A 269 -38.00 -36.11 5.85
N THR A 270 -38.75 -35.72 6.86
CA THR A 270 -39.93 -36.49 7.31
C THR A 270 -41.08 -36.34 6.36
N THR A 271 -41.24 -35.14 5.77
CA THR A 271 -42.38 -34.83 4.88
C THR A 271 -42.00 -33.70 3.93
N VAL A 272 -42.34 -33.85 2.66
CA VAL A 272 -42.34 -32.79 1.64
C VAL A 272 -43.74 -32.60 1.17
N VAL A 273 -44.28 -31.37 1.27
CA VAL A 273 -45.65 -31.03 0.92
C VAL A 273 -45.70 -29.89 -0.08
#